data_fe286409aa72f4f227a2109309f9a132
#
_entry.id   fe286409aa72f4f227a2109309f9a132
#
_cell.length_a   1.000
_cell.length_b   1.000
_cell.length_c   1.000
_cell.angle_alpha   90.00
_cell.angle_beta   90.00
_cell.angle_gamma   90.00
#
_symmetry.space_group_name_H-M   'P 1'
#
loop_
_entity.id
_entity.type
_entity.pdbx_description
1 polymer ?
#
loop_
_entity_poly.entity_id
_entity_poly.type
_entity_poly.pdbx_seq_one_letter_code
_entity_poly.pdbx_strand_id
1 'polypeptide(L)'
;MPAKPPAIGTAVTERITALAQQIRTHRKALRVSATAAAEAAGMSRVTLHRIEKGEPSVTMGAYLNAVAALGLEFHITAPNDKAGPVAEASRKGWIPARIRLADYPQLQALAWHVHGTEALTPSEALGIYERNWRHL
;
A
#
# COMPACT_ATOMS: atom_id res chain seq x y z
N MET A 1 30.02 -17.81 -15.43
CA MET A 1 29.19 -18.63 -14.54
C MET A 1 28.24 -17.70 -13.78
N PRO A 2 26.96 -18.03 -13.72
CA PRO A 2 26.07 -17.25 -12.85
C PRO A 2 26.51 -17.39 -11.40
N ALA A 3 26.49 -16.29 -10.67
CA ALA A 3 26.84 -16.29 -9.26
C ALA A 3 25.85 -17.15 -8.48
N LYS A 4 26.36 -17.95 -7.55
CA LYS A 4 25.51 -18.73 -6.66
C LYS A 4 24.71 -17.77 -5.75
N PRO A 5 23.39 -17.93 -5.62
CA PRO A 5 22.64 -17.07 -4.74
C PRO A 5 23.11 -17.22 -3.29
N PRO A 6 23.08 -16.14 -2.50
CA PRO A 6 23.48 -16.22 -1.11
C PRO A 6 22.52 -17.10 -0.30
N ALA A 7 23.02 -17.70 0.76
CA ALA A 7 22.19 -18.42 1.71
C ALA A 7 21.27 -17.43 2.43
N ILE A 8 20.01 -17.78 2.61
CA ILE A 8 19.04 -16.93 3.29
C ILE A 8 18.54 -17.60 4.58
N GLY A 9 18.27 -16.78 5.60
CA GLY A 9 17.72 -17.25 6.85
C GLY A 9 16.21 -17.48 6.80
N THR A 10 15.67 -18.09 7.83
CA THR A 10 14.24 -18.40 7.95
C THR A 10 13.37 -17.15 7.85
N ALA A 11 13.77 -16.06 8.50
CA ALA A 11 13.01 -14.80 8.47
C ALA A 11 12.88 -14.24 7.04
N VAL A 12 13.95 -14.32 6.26
CA VAL A 12 13.94 -13.87 4.86
C VAL A 12 13.08 -14.80 4.01
N THR A 13 13.19 -16.11 4.21
CA THR A 13 12.35 -17.09 3.53
C THR A 13 10.86 -16.85 3.77
N GLU A 14 10.48 -16.56 5.01
CA GLU A 14 9.11 -16.27 5.38
C GLU A 14 8.60 -15.00 4.67
N ARG A 15 9.44 -13.97 4.56
CA ARG A 15 9.08 -12.73 3.86
C ARG A 15 8.88 -12.94 2.37
N ILE A 16 9.74 -13.73 1.75
CA ILE A 16 9.60 -14.06 0.32
C ILE A 16 8.34 -14.89 0.09
N THR A 17 8.09 -15.85 0.97
CA THR A 17 6.86 -16.67 0.90
C THR A 17 5.60 -15.82 1.07
N ALA A 18 5.61 -14.86 1.99
CA ALA A 18 4.50 -13.94 2.18
C ALA A 18 4.26 -13.08 0.94
N LEU A 19 5.32 -12.57 0.33
CA LEU A 19 5.25 -11.82 -0.93
C LEU A 19 4.66 -12.69 -2.05
N ALA A 20 5.14 -13.91 -2.17
CA ALA A 20 4.67 -14.87 -3.17
C ALA A 20 3.17 -15.16 -3.00
N GLN A 21 2.71 -15.34 -1.77
CA GLN A 21 1.30 -15.56 -1.47
C GLN A 21 0.44 -14.35 -1.81
N GLN A 22 0.92 -13.15 -1.55
CA GLN A 22 0.21 -11.93 -1.92
C GLN A 22 0.03 -11.83 -3.44
N ILE A 23 1.09 -12.10 -4.19
CA ILE A 23 1.06 -12.10 -5.66
C ILE A 23 0.02 -13.12 -6.15
N ARG A 24 0.11 -14.35 -5.66
CA ARG A 24 -0.79 -15.43 -6.06
C ARG A 24 -2.24 -15.15 -5.69
N THR A 25 -2.50 -14.73 -4.47
CA THR A 25 -3.84 -14.44 -3.96
C THR A 25 -4.47 -13.30 -4.75
N HIS A 26 -3.71 -12.24 -5.02
CA HIS A 26 -4.21 -11.10 -5.79
C HIS A 26 -4.50 -11.48 -7.25
N ARG A 27 -3.61 -12.27 -7.87
CA ARG A 27 -3.86 -12.79 -9.22
C ARG A 27 -5.17 -13.57 -9.29
N LYS A 28 -5.39 -14.47 -8.34
CA LYS A 28 -6.62 -15.27 -8.28
C LYS A 28 -7.87 -14.42 -8.01
N ALA A 29 -7.75 -13.42 -7.16
CA ALA A 29 -8.85 -12.49 -6.88
C ALA A 29 -9.26 -11.70 -8.13
N LEU A 30 -8.30 -11.36 -8.99
CA LEU A 30 -8.55 -10.70 -10.26
C LEU A 30 -9.04 -11.67 -11.35
N ARG A 31 -9.07 -12.98 -11.05
CA ARG A 31 -9.42 -14.04 -12.00
C ARG A 31 -8.53 -14.07 -13.24
N VAL A 32 -7.26 -13.72 -13.07
CA VAL A 32 -6.27 -13.75 -14.13
C VAL A 32 -5.55 -15.10 -14.11
N SER A 33 -5.44 -15.74 -15.28
CA SER A 33 -4.71 -17.00 -15.40
C SER A 33 -3.21 -16.77 -15.23
N ALA A 34 -2.49 -17.82 -14.80
CA ALA A 34 -1.04 -17.76 -14.68
C ALA A 34 -0.38 -17.42 -16.03
N THR A 35 -0.91 -17.95 -17.13
CA THR A 35 -0.41 -17.66 -18.47
C THR A 35 -0.58 -16.19 -18.83
N ALA A 36 -1.76 -15.61 -18.61
CA ALA A 36 -2.03 -14.21 -18.90
C ALA A 36 -1.17 -13.28 -18.03
N ALA A 37 -1.03 -13.59 -16.75
CA ALA A 37 -0.19 -12.81 -15.86
C ALA A 37 1.28 -12.85 -16.25
N ALA A 38 1.78 -14.02 -16.63
CA ALA A 38 3.16 -14.17 -17.10
C ALA A 38 3.40 -13.36 -18.38
N GLU A 39 2.51 -13.42 -19.33
CA GLU A 39 2.59 -12.63 -20.56
C GLU A 39 2.61 -11.13 -20.27
N ALA A 40 1.71 -10.66 -19.41
CA ALA A 40 1.66 -9.25 -19.00
C ALA A 40 2.94 -8.80 -18.30
N ALA A 41 3.57 -9.68 -17.53
CA ALA A 41 4.82 -9.41 -16.81
C ALA A 41 6.07 -9.61 -17.67
N GLY A 42 5.93 -10.08 -18.91
CA GLY A 42 7.05 -10.32 -19.81
C GLY A 42 7.93 -11.49 -19.39
N MET A 43 7.36 -12.52 -18.79
CA MET A 43 8.09 -13.70 -18.32
C MET A 43 7.41 -14.99 -18.74
N SER A 44 8.14 -16.11 -18.61
CA SER A 44 7.56 -17.43 -18.86
C SER A 44 6.60 -17.83 -17.70
N ARG A 45 5.68 -18.72 -18.00
CA ARG A 45 4.78 -19.30 -17.00
C ARG A 45 5.57 -20.02 -15.89
N VAL A 46 6.67 -20.66 -16.24
CA VAL A 46 7.56 -21.34 -15.28
C VAL A 46 8.15 -20.33 -14.30
N THR A 47 8.62 -19.19 -14.79
CA THR A 47 9.16 -18.13 -13.93
C THR A 47 8.09 -17.60 -12.98
N LEU A 48 6.89 -17.34 -13.47
CA LEU A 48 5.79 -16.90 -12.60
C LEU A 48 5.46 -17.94 -11.53
N HIS A 49 5.45 -19.23 -11.89
CA HIS A 49 5.21 -20.31 -10.95
C HIS A 49 6.26 -20.33 -9.82
N ARG A 50 7.53 -20.11 -10.19
CA ARG A 50 8.64 -20.00 -9.22
C ARG A 50 8.47 -18.80 -8.29
N ILE A 51 8.01 -17.66 -8.82
CA ILE A 51 7.68 -16.48 -8.04
C ILE A 51 6.57 -16.78 -7.04
N GLU A 52 5.50 -17.43 -7.48
CA GLU A 52 4.35 -17.76 -6.61
C GLU A 52 4.67 -18.82 -5.56
N LYS A 53 5.77 -19.55 -5.75
CA LYS A 53 6.31 -20.46 -4.73
C LYS A 53 7.26 -19.78 -3.75
N GLY A 54 7.67 -18.56 -4.03
CA GLY A 54 8.62 -17.84 -3.19
C GLY A 54 10.06 -18.27 -3.36
N GLU A 55 10.47 -18.66 -4.58
CA GLU A 55 11.85 -19.04 -4.82
C GLU A 55 12.79 -17.84 -4.76
N PRO A 56 13.83 -17.88 -3.90
CA PRO A 56 14.75 -16.77 -3.74
C PRO A 56 15.72 -16.59 -4.91
N SER A 57 15.86 -17.60 -5.75
CA SER A 57 16.78 -17.56 -6.90
C SER A 57 16.21 -16.79 -8.10
N VAL A 58 14.94 -16.40 -8.08
CA VAL A 58 14.35 -15.56 -9.12
C VAL A 58 14.79 -14.12 -8.90
N THR A 59 15.06 -13.39 -9.98
CA THR A 59 15.54 -12.01 -9.88
C THR A 59 14.52 -11.09 -9.27
N MET A 60 14.97 -10.05 -8.59
CA MET A 60 14.12 -9.00 -8.07
C MET A 60 13.31 -8.33 -9.19
N GLY A 61 13.94 -8.13 -10.37
CA GLY A 61 13.24 -7.57 -11.53
C GLY A 61 12.03 -8.39 -11.94
N ALA A 62 12.16 -9.73 -11.95
CA ALA A 62 11.04 -10.60 -12.27
C ALA A 62 9.93 -10.51 -11.23
N TYR A 63 10.27 -10.49 -9.93
CA TYR A 63 9.28 -10.29 -8.87
C TYR A 63 8.53 -8.98 -9.03
N LEU A 64 9.25 -7.88 -9.26
CA LEU A 64 8.63 -6.57 -9.41
C LEU A 64 7.82 -6.45 -10.70
N ASN A 65 8.21 -7.13 -11.77
CA ASN A 65 7.40 -7.20 -12.99
C ASN A 65 6.05 -7.90 -12.72
N ALA A 66 6.06 -8.98 -11.95
CA ALA A 66 4.82 -9.65 -11.56
C ALA A 66 3.93 -8.75 -10.69
N VAL A 67 4.52 -8.06 -9.73
CA VAL A 67 3.83 -7.09 -8.87
C VAL A 67 3.17 -5.99 -9.71
N ALA A 68 3.93 -5.40 -10.63
CA ALA A 68 3.43 -4.33 -11.49
C ALA A 68 2.33 -4.80 -12.45
N ALA A 69 2.49 -5.99 -13.03
CA ALA A 69 1.51 -6.55 -13.96
C ALA A 69 0.15 -6.77 -13.31
N LEU A 70 0.13 -7.03 -12.00
CA LEU A 70 -1.10 -7.23 -11.24
C LEU A 70 -1.64 -5.95 -10.59
N GLY A 71 -1.02 -4.81 -10.86
CA GLY A 71 -1.43 -3.53 -10.29
C GLY A 71 -1.08 -3.37 -8.81
N LEU A 72 -0.17 -4.20 -8.30
CA LEU A 72 0.32 -4.10 -6.94
C LEU A 72 1.49 -3.12 -6.84
N GLU A 73 1.70 -2.58 -5.65
CA GLU A 73 2.86 -1.76 -5.35
C GLU A 73 3.74 -2.47 -4.32
N PHE A 74 5.04 -2.30 -4.45
CA PHE A 74 6.01 -2.87 -3.53
C PHE A 74 6.59 -1.77 -2.65
N HIS A 75 6.48 -1.94 -1.34
CA HIS A 75 6.96 -0.97 -0.36
C HIS A 75 7.87 -1.61 0.67
N ILE A 76 8.87 -0.86 1.12
CA ILE A 76 9.77 -1.25 2.19
C ILE A 76 9.51 -0.32 3.37
N THR A 77 9.23 -0.90 4.52
CA THR A 77 8.93 -0.14 5.74
C THR A 77 9.85 -0.57 6.87
N ALA A 78 10.25 0.38 7.71
CA ALA A 78 11.04 0.08 8.89
C ALA A 78 10.12 -0.44 10.02
N PRO A 79 10.59 -1.37 10.86
CA PRO A 79 9.76 -1.92 11.95
C PRO A 79 9.23 -0.88 12.94
N ASN A 80 9.95 0.23 13.10
CA ASN A 80 9.58 1.29 14.03
C ASN A 80 8.54 2.26 13.49
N ASP A 81 8.19 2.15 12.22
CA ASP A 81 7.24 3.03 11.55
C ASP A 81 5.80 2.48 11.58
N LYS A 82 5.52 1.55 12.49
CA LYS A 82 4.23 0.85 12.57
C LYS A 82 3.05 1.73 12.94
N ALA A 83 3.32 2.89 13.52
CA ALA A 83 2.26 3.80 13.96
C ALA A 83 2.63 5.22 13.61
N GLY A 84 2.02 5.93 12.80
CA GLY A 84 2.29 7.32 12.46
C GLY A 84 2.68 7.52 11.01
N PRO A 85 3.93 7.92 10.67
CA PRO A 85 4.26 8.36 9.31
C PRO A 85 3.95 7.34 8.22
N VAL A 86 4.14 6.05 8.49
CA VAL A 86 3.86 4.99 7.51
C VAL A 86 2.37 4.82 7.30
N ALA A 87 1.58 4.90 8.36
CA ALA A 87 0.13 4.85 8.25
C ALA A 87 -0.40 6.04 7.44
N GLU A 88 0.20 7.20 7.61
CA GLU A 88 -0.11 8.39 6.82
C GLU A 88 0.30 8.23 5.36
N ALA A 89 1.50 7.71 5.10
CA ALA A 89 2.00 7.49 3.75
C ALA A 89 1.15 6.48 2.98
N SER A 90 0.77 5.38 3.62
CA SER A 90 -0.12 4.38 2.99
C SER A 90 -1.56 4.87 2.86
N ARG A 91 -1.92 5.90 3.58
CA ARG A 91 -3.22 6.57 3.48
C ARG A 91 -3.20 7.81 2.61
N LYS A 92 -2.12 8.06 1.91
CA LYS A 92 -2.02 9.19 1.00
C LYS A 92 -3.14 9.10 -0.05
N GLY A 93 -4.02 10.12 -0.05
CA GLY A 93 -5.23 10.10 -0.86
C GLY A 93 -6.47 9.60 -0.13
N TRP A 94 -6.33 9.09 1.08
CA TRP A 94 -7.47 8.75 1.92
C TRP A 94 -8.06 9.99 2.57
N ILE A 95 -9.39 10.05 2.60
CA ILE A 95 -10.10 11.03 3.39
C ILE A 95 -10.49 10.33 4.70
N PRO A 96 -10.01 10.78 5.87
CA PRO A 96 -10.36 10.12 7.11
C PRO A 96 -11.88 10.23 7.38
N ALA A 97 -12.44 9.21 7.99
CA ALA A 97 -13.86 9.19 8.34
C ALA A 97 -14.24 10.34 9.29
N ARG A 98 -13.29 10.78 10.12
CA ARG A 98 -13.44 11.95 11.00
C ARG A 98 -12.17 12.76 11.03
N ILE A 99 -12.31 14.08 11.01
CA ILE A 99 -11.21 15.03 11.07
C ILE A 99 -11.19 15.63 12.48
N ARG A 100 -10.06 15.50 13.18
CA ARG A 100 -9.87 16.12 14.48
C ARG A 100 -9.62 17.61 14.33
N LEU A 101 -10.40 18.43 15.00
CA LEU A 101 -10.24 19.89 14.96
C LEU A 101 -8.88 20.35 15.48
N ALA A 102 -8.32 19.65 16.46
CA ALA A 102 -7.03 19.97 17.05
C ALA A 102 -5.87 19.86 16.04
N ASP A 103 -6.01 19.00 15.02
CA ASP A 103 -4.99 18.81 13.98
C ASP A 103 -5.05 19.90 12.90
N TYR A 104 -6.09 20.71 12.89
CA TYR A 104 -6.34 21.75 11.89
C TYR A 104 -6.73 23.08 12.56
N PRO A 105 -5.75 23.88 12.99
CA PRO A 105 -6.02 25.12 13.71
C PRO A 105 -6.97 26.10 13.00
N GLN A 106 -6.84 26.18 11.67
CA GLN A 106 -7.71 27.04 10.87
C GLN A 106 -9.16 26.58 10.91
N LEU A 107 -9.38 25.27 10.79
CA LEU A 107 -10.71 24.68 10.88
C LEU A 107 -11.30 24.85 12.27
N GLN A 108 -10.48 24.72 13.31
CA GLN A 108 -10.88 24.95 14.69
C GLN A 108 -11.35 26.40 14.91
N ALA A 109 -10.66 27.36 14.33
CA ALA A 109 -11.03 28.77 14.40
C ALA A 109 -12.35 29.05 13.69
N LEU A 110 -12.63 28.37 12.58
CA LEU A 110 -13.87 28.52 11.82
C LEU A 110 -15.06 27.77 12.42
N ALA A 111 -14.80 26.77 13.25
CA ALA A 111 -15.81 25.91 13.85
C ALA A 111 -16.30 26.41 15.21
N TRP A 112 -16.15 27.69 15.50
CA TRP A 112 -16.55 28.29 16.80
C TRP A 112 -18.03 28.08 17.16
N HIS A 113 -18.88 27.88 16.20
CA HIS A 113 -20.30 27.63 16.37
C HIS A 113 -20.66 26.16 16.61
N VAL A 114 -19.67 25.26 16.44
CA VAL A 114 -19.85 23.81 16.66
C VAL A 114 -19.37 23.49 18.07
N HIS A 115 -20.30 23.41 19.01
CA HIS A 115 -19.97 23.14 20.41
C HIS A 115 -19.96 21.64 20.71
N GLY A 116 -18.97 21.19 21.47
CA GLY A 116 -18.91 19.83 21.99
C GLY A 116 -18.40 18.76 20.99
N THR A 117 -17.96 19.17 19.81
CA THR A 117 -17.44 18.24 18.79
C THR A 117 -15.96 18.46 18.58
N GLU A 118 -15.17 17.48 18.91
CA GLU A 118 -13.72 17.51 18.70
C GLU A 118 -13.30 16.95 17.33
N ALA A 119 -14.20 16.30 16.62
CA ALA A 119 -13.95 15.69 15.35
C ALA A 119 -15.11 15.95 14.37
N LEU A 120 -14.76 16.12 13.10
CA LEU A 120 -15.72 16.36 12.02
C LEU A 120 -15.60 15.30 10.95
N THR A 121 -16.68 15.04 10.23
CA THR A 121 -16.61 14.29 8.98
C THR A 121 -15.97 15.17 7.90
N PRO A 122 -15.40 14.60 6.83
CA PRO A 122 -14.87 15.39 5.72
C PRO A 122 -15.91 16.35 5.12
N SER A 123 -17.15 15.94 5.00
CA SER A 123 -18.23 16.79 4.48
C SER A 123 -18.53 17.97 5.40
N GLU A 124 -18.53 17.76 6.70
CA GLU A 124 -18.72 18.83 7.69
C GLU A 124 -17.55 19.83 7.66
N ALA A 125 -16.31 19.34 7.58
CA ALA A 125 -15.12 20.17 7.46
C ALA A 125 -15.17 21.02 6.20
N LEU A 126 -15.50 20.42 5.07
CA LEU A 126 -15.63 21.13 3.79
C LEU A 126 -16.73 22.20 3.88
N GLY A 127 -17.87 21.89 4.47
CA GLY A 127 -18.96 22.82 4.67
C GLY A 127 -18.55 24.03 5.51
N ILE A 128 -17.73 23.84 6.53
CA ILE A 128 -17.20 24.92 7.37
C ILE A 128 -16.28 25.82 6.55
N TYR A 129 -15.37 25.25 5.75
CA TYR A 129 -14.49 26.00 4.88
C TYR A 129 -15.27 26.78 3.82
N GLU A 130 -16.21 26.16 3.16
CA GLU A 130 -17.02 26.80 2.13
C GLU A 130 -17.80 27.99 2.64
N ARG A 131 -18.36 27.89 3.86
CA ARG A 131 -19.16 28.98 4.46
C ARG A 131 -18.30 30.12 4.98
N ASN A 132 -17.08 29.84 5.39
CA ASN A 132 -16.26 30.78 6.14
C ASN A 132 -14.92 31.14 5.46
N TRP A 133 -14.67 30.65 4.25
CA TRP A 133 -13.39 30.84 3.60
C TRP A 133 -13.00 32.33 3.40
N ARG A 134 -13.98 33.23 3.32
CA ARG A 134 -13.75 34.66 3.21
C ARG A 134 -13.20 35.29 4.50
N HIS A 135 -13.23 34.55 5.59
CA HIS A 135 -12.75 35.01 6.88
C HIS A 135 -11.37 34.45 7.24
N LEU A 136 -10.76 33.73 6.33
CA LEU A 136 -9.41 33.18 6.51
C LEU A 136 -8.31 34.19 6.29
#